data_e73bb43d9a5b364e781498b9d092e9b8
#
_entry.id   e73bb43d9a5b364e781498b9d092e9b8
#
_cell.length_a   1.000
_cell.length_b   1.000
_cell.length_c   1.000
_cell.angle_alpha   90.00
_cell.angle_beta   90.00
_cell.angle_gamma   90.00
#
_symmetry.space_group_name_H-M   'P 1'
#
loop_
_entity.id
_entity.type
_entity.pdbx_description
1 polymer ?
#
loop_
_entity_poly.entity_id
_entity_poly.type
_entity_poly.pdbx_seq_one_letter_code
_entity_poly.pdbx_strand_id
1 'polypeptide(L)'
;MSPSRVGRTVLVALATLIALGSAKAAVRDLSALVEPYQKASSEQALGILAAKAYMEPSRGGAEPTPQAAVSLVLLPYSAAFEADLDAVKAGLRDSADSYIRAVGAIEAVRVDYEKGLVAAGAGELVRNEATDARGLAEVTGLPAGDWLLLAWREGGHQSKDLKVRDPDAKRYSDIPTTMTYSMVTYWRSRVTVRTGETVEVSLSDRNVWMTAPRQEGGPPKPPRPQPPKKRR
;
A
#
# COMPACT_ATOMS: atom_id res chain seq x y z
N MET A 1 39.63 53.46 -42.26
CA MET A 1 38.26 53.80 -41.86
C MET A 1 37.47 52.52 -41.77
N SER A 2 37.22 52.02 -40.53
CA SER A 2 36.51 50.77 -40.28
C SER A 2 35.62 50.99 -39.06
N PRO A 3 34.26 50.79 -39.13
CA PRO A 3 33.41 50.93 -37.96
C PRO A 3 33.28 49.60 -37.24
N SER A 4 33.46 49.65 -35.92
CA SER A 4 33.27 48.59 -34.92
C SER A 4 31.80 48.12 -34.86
N ARG A 5 31.59 46.80 -34.88
CA ARG A 5 30.31 46.17 -34.53
C ARG A 5 30.24 45.86 -33.05
N VAL A 6 29.38 46.53 -32.35
CA VAL A 6 29.00 46.25 -30.96
C VAL A 6 28.05 45.06 -30.95
N GLY A 7 28.49 43.95 -30.39
CA GLY A 7 27.67 42.76 -30.14
C GLY A 7 26.77 42.97 -28.92
N ARG A 8 25.45 42.94 -29.09
CA ARG A 8 24.47 42.90 -28.01
C ARG A 8 24.27 41.44 -27.57
N THR A 9 24.79 41.12 -26.39
CA THR A 9 24.50 39.85 -25.72
C THR A 9 23.14 39.95 -25.06
N VAL A 10 22.15 39.20 -25.57
CA VAL A 10 20.82 39.07 -24.97
C VAL A 10 20.91 37.93 -23.95
N LEU A 11 20.83 38.27 -22.67
CA LEU A 11 20.74 37.34 -21.55
C LEU A 11 19.28 36.91 -21.44
N VAL A 12 18.94 35.68 -21.90
CA VAL A 12 17.64 35.08 -21.68
C VAL A 12 17.65 34.39 -20.31
N ALA A 13 17.06 35.04 -19.33
CA ALA A 13 16.80 34.43 -18.00
C ALA A 13 15.60 33.48 -18.13
N LEU A 14 15.87 32.18 -18.12
CA LEU A 14 14.85 31.14 -18.08
C LEU A 14 14.38 30.98 -16.63
N ALA A 15 13.29 31.66 -16.27
CA ALA A 15 12.60 31.47 -14.99
C ALA A 15 11.80 30.19 -15.03
N THR A 16 12.34 29.10 -14.50
CA THR A 16 11.61 27.82 -14.31
C THR A 16 10.72 27.98 -13.10
N LEU A 17 9.44 28.31 -13.33
CA LEU A 17 8.41 28.32 -12.31
C LEU A 17 8.08 26.85 -11.97
N ILE A 18 8.63 26.33 -10.87
CA ILE A 18 8.22 25.05 -10.30
C ILE A 18 6.86 25.29 -9.63
N ALA A 19 5.78 25.07 -10.35
CA ALA A 19 4.45 25.00 -9.79
C ALA A 19 4.33 23.70 -8.96
N LEU A 20 4.56 23.81 -7.63
CA LEU A 20 4.11 22.81 -6.66
C LEU A 20 2.57 22.92 -6.57
N GLY A 21 1.90 22.45 -7.60
CA GLY A 21 0.48 22.20 -7.58
C GLY A 21 0.23 20.97 -6.71
N SER A 22 -0.42 21.15 -5.54
CA SER A 22 -1.10 20.07 -4.85
C SER A 22 -2.14 19.51 -5.83
N ALA A 23 -1.76 18.49 -6.60
CA ALA A 23 -2.69 17.75 -7.43
C ALA A 23 -3.66 17.08 -6.47
N LYS A 24 -4.84 17.67 -6.28
CA LYS A 24 -6.01 16.99 -5.76
C LYS A 24 -6.19 15.80 -6.69
N ALA A 25 -5.90 14.59 -6.18
CA ALA A 25 -6.03 13.38 -6.98
C ALA A 25 -7.45 13.38 -7.57
N ALA A 26 -7.56 13.56 -8.88
CA ALA A 26 -8.84 13.45 -9.55
C ALA A 26 -9.31 12.02 -9.35
N VAL A 27 -10.52 11.86 -8.84
CA VAL A 27 -11.15 10.53 -8.69
C VAL A 27 -11.11 9.89 -10.07
N ARG A 28 -10.46 8.71 -10.18
CA ARG A 28 -10.34 7.99 -11.46
C ARG A 28 -11.73 7.63 -11.96
N ASP A 29 -12.00 7.92 -13.21
CA ASP A 29 -13.22 7.39 -13.85
C ASP A 29 -13.00 5.90 -14.10
N LEU A 30 -13.72 5.06 -13.36
CA LEU A 30 -13.69 3.61 -13.45
C LEU A 30 -14.94 3.05 -14.12
N SER A 31 -15.82 3.88 -14.70
CA SER A 31 -17.10 3.45 -15.27
C SER A 31 -16.94 2.37 -16.32
N ALA A 32 -16.02 2.53 -17.25
CA ALA A 32 -15.74 1.53 -18.29
C ALA A 32 -15.14 0.22 -17.73
N LEU A 33 -14.45 0.29 -16.60
CA LEU A 33 -13.86 -0.88 -15.93
C LEU A 33 -14.94 -1.71 -15.23
N VAL A 34 -15.93 -1.08 -14.62
CA VAL A 34 -16.94 -1.77 -13.79
C VAL A 34 -18.10 -2.34 -14.60
N GLU A 35 -18.35 -1.81 -15.80
CA GLU A 35 -19.46 -2.25 -16.67
C GLU A 35 -19.50 -3.77 -16.91
N PRO A 36 -18.38 -4.47 -17.25
CA PRO A 36 -18.40 -5.93 -17.42
C PRO A 36 -18.82 -6.70 -16.15
N TYR A 37 -18.43 -6.21 -14.98
CA TYR A 37 -18.79 -6.85 -13.69
C TYR A 37 -20.25 -6.63 -13.33
N GLN A 38 -20.79 -5.43 -13.57
CA GLN A 38 -22.21 -5.12 -13.38
C GLN A 38 -23.07 -5.95 -14.33
N LYS A 39 -22.66 -6.11 -15.59
CA LYS A 39 -23.31 -7.00 -16.54
C LYS A 39 -23.29 -8.45 -16.06
N ALA A 40 -22.12 -8.98 -15.70
CA ALA A 40 -21.99 -10.35 -15.17
C ALA A 40 -22.86 -10.58 -13.92
N SER A 41 -22.94 -9.58 -13.02
CA SER A 41 -23.81 -9.62 -11.85
C SER A 41 -25.30 -9.69 -12.24
N SER A 42 -25.76 -8.87 -13.19
CA SER A 42 -27.14 -8.87 -13.66
C SER A 42 -27.53 -10.17 -14.36
N GLU A 43 -26.60 -10.81 -15.04
CA GLU A 43 -26.77 -12.10 -15.72
C GLU A 43 -26.58 -13.30 -14.78
N GLN A 44 -26.36 -13.08 -13.47
CA GLN A 44 -26.05 -14.11 -12.46
C GLN A 44 -24.82 -14.96 -12.84
N ALA A 45 -23.91 -14.40 -13.61
CA ALA A 45 -22.64 -15.01 -13.97
C ALA A 45 -21.66 -14.89 -12.80
N LEU A 46 -21.86 -15.66 -11.75
CA LEU A 46 -21.18 -15.56 -10.46
C LEU A 46 -20.27 -16.76 -10.23
N GLY A 47 -19.20 -16.56 -9.49
CA GLY A 47 -18.30 -17.61 -9.03
C GLY A 47 -17.87 -17.40 -7.56
N ILE A 48 -16.92 -18.19 -7.12
CA ILE A 48 -16.45 -18.23 -5.74
C ILE A 48 -14.92 -18.10 -5.73
N LEU A 49 -14.38 -17.39 -4.74
CA LEU A 49 -12.96 -17.45 -4.42
C LEU A 49 -12.79 -18.10 -3.05
N ALA A 50 -11.95 -19.14 -2.98
CA ALA A 50 -11.52 -19.79 -1.75
C ALA A 50 -10.05 -19.45 -1.48
N ALA A 51 -9.77 -18.78 -0.38
CA ALA A 51 -8.40 -18.45 0.03
C ALA A 51 -7.97 -19.33 1.21
N LYS A 52 -6.71 -19.81 1.16
CA LYS A 52 -6.08 -20.57 2.25
C LYS A 52 -4.77 -19.90 2.65
N ALA A 53 -4.71 -19.41 3.89
CA ALA A 53 -3.53 -18.80 4.46
C ALA A 53 -2.82 -19.75 5.43
N TYR A 54 -1.52 -19.97 5.24
CA TYR A 54 -0.73 -20.88 6.07
C TYR A 54 0.76 -20.53 6.03
N MET A 55 1.49 -21.01 7.03
CA MET A 55 2.95 -21.04 7.00
C MET A 55 3.42 -22.44 6.59
N GLU A 56 4.35 -22.47 5.67
CA GLU A 56 5.00 -23.73 5.26
C GLU A 56 5.82 -24.29 6.41
N PRO A 57 5.86 -25.62 6.55
CA PRO A 57 6.68 -26.22 7.58
C PRO A 57 8.17 -26.00 7.28
N SER A 58 8.94 -25.65 8.30
CA SER A 58 10.39 -25.47 8.19
C SER A 58 11.16 -26.79 8.02
N ARG A 59 10.51 -27.93 8.28
CA ARG A 59 11.06 -29.29 8.11
C ARG A 59 10.10 -30.13 7.31
N GLY A 60 10.63 -30.97 6.42
CA GLY A 60 9.84 -31.91 5.62
C GLY A 60 9.01 -32.86 6.50
N GLY A 61 7.77 -33.09 6.12
CA GLY A 61 6.84 -34.02 6.79
C GLY A 61 5.98 -33.39 7.90
N ALA A 62 6.17 -32.15 8.27
CA ALA A 62 5.25 -31.45 9.15
C ALA A 62 4.07 -30.84 8.35
N GLU A 63 2.92 -30.69 8.98
CA GLU A 63 1.77 -30.04 8.37
C GLU A 63 1.93 -28.51 8.33
N PRO A 64 1.40 -27.83 7.29
CA PRO A 64 1.35 -26.38 7.24
C PRO A 64 0.57 -25.80 8.42
N THR A 65 1.07 -24.73 9.03
CA THR A 65 0.38 -24.07 10.13
C THR A 65 -0.61 -23.05 9.61
N PRO A 66 -1.93 -23.17 9.88
CA PRO A 66 -2.93 -22.21 9.46
C PRO A 66 -2.65 -20.81 9.99
N GLN A 67 -2.97 -19.80 9.18
CA GLN A 67 -2.85 -18.38 9.55
C GLN A 67 -4.23 -17.75 9.64
N ALA A 68 -4.71 -17.57 10.87
CA ALA A 68 -5.97 -16.87 11.14
C ALA A 68 -5.81 -15.35 11.01
N ALA A 69 -6.94 -14.65 10.85
CA ALA A 69 -7.04 -13.19 10.83
C ALA A 69 -6.16 -12.53 9.75
N VAL A 70 -5.92 -13.21 8.63
CA VAL A 70 -5.41 -12.58 7.42
C VAL A 70 -6.56 -11.82 6.79
N SER A 71 -6.45 -10.50 6.73
CA SER A 71 -7.43 -9.65 6.06
C SER A 71 -7.25 -9.76 4.54
N LEU A 72 -8.37 -9.82 3.82
CA LEU A 72 -8.41 -9.89 2.36
C LEU A 72 -9.33 -8.81 1.80
N VAL A 73 -8.93 -8.20 0.70
CA VAL A 73 -9.81 -7.41 -0.14
C VAL A 73 -9.70 -7.87 -1.58
N LEU A 74 -10.86 -8.11 -2.22
CA LEU A 74 -10.93 -8.33 -3.65
C LEU A 74 -11.49 -7.08 -4.31
N LEU A 75 -10.82 -6.67 -5.38
CA LEU A 75 -11.15 -5.49 -6.17
C LEU A 75 -11.15 -5.87 -7.64
N PRO A 76 -12.01 -5.31 -8.49
CA PRO A 76 -11.91 -5.45 -9.93
C PRO A 76 -10.47 -5.16 -10.39
N TYR A 77 -9.93 -6.00 -11.28
CA TYR A 77 -8.57 -5.83 -11.74
C TYR A 77 -8.40 -4.55 -12.59
N SER A 78 -7.38 -3.77 -12.26
CA SER A 78 -6.95 -2.62 -13.06
C SER A 78 -5.44 -2.62 -13.15
N ALA A 79 -4.91 -2.59 -14.37
CA ALA A 79 -3.46 -2.49 -14.59
C ALA A 79 -2.86 -1.21 -13.99
N ALA A 80 -3.62 -0.11 -13.98
CA ALA A 80 -3.19 1.14 -13.37
C ALA A 80 -3.12 1.05 -11.84
N PHE A 81 -4.10 0.39 -11.20
CA PHE A 81 -4.07 0.15 -9.76
C PHE A 81 -2.92 -0.78 -9.37
N GLU A 82 -2.70 -1.85 -10.14
CA GLU A 82 -1.57 -2.75 -9.92
C GLU A 82 -0.23 -2.02 -10.07
N ALA A 83 -0.08 -1.16 -11.08
CA ALA A 83 1.13 -0.37 -11.28
C ALA A 83 1.41 0.62 -10.12
N ASP A 84 0.36 1.22 -9.53
CA ASP A 84 0.53 2.10 -8.36
C ASP A 84 1.02 1.31 -7.13
N LEU A 85 0.49 0.10 -6.90
CA LEU A 85 0.99 -0.78 -5.84
C LEU A 85 2.45 -1.18 -6.09
N ASP A 86 2.81 -1.48 -7.35
CA ASP A 86 4.19 -1.81 -7.71
C ASP A 86 5.14 -0.62 -7.55
N ALA A 87 4.68 0.60 -7.81
CA ALA A 87 5.47 1.81 -7.57
C ALA A 87 5.79 1.99 -6.07
N VAL A 88 4.83 1.73 -5.18
CA VAL A 88 5.09 1.73 -3.73
C VAL A 88 6.13 0.68 -3.37
N LYS A 89 6.00 -0.55 -3.89
CA LYS A 89 6.95 -1.64 -3.64
C LYS A 89 8.36 -1.31 -4.17
N ALA A 90 8.46 -0.74 -5.35
CA ALA A 90 9.76 -0.35 -5.94
C ALA A 90 10.46 0.69 -5.06
N GLY A 91 9.74 1.67 -4.51
CA GLY A 91 10.28 2.71 -3.64
C GLY A 91 10.73 2.25 -2.25
N LEU A 92 10.46 1.00 -1.84
CA LEU A 92 10.83 0.48 -0.51
C LEU A 92 12.33 0.58 -0.19
N ARG A 93 13.18 0.51 -1.22
CA ARG A 93 14.64 0.48 -1.06
C ARG A 93 15.29 1.85 -1.22
N ASP A 94 14.52 2.88 -1.55
CA ASP A 94 15.06 4.22 -1.82
C ASP A 94 15.55 4.90 -0.55
N SER A 95 14.83 4.70 0.57
CA SER A 95 15.20 5.26 1.87
C SER A 95 14.56 4.49 3.03
N ALA A 96 15.10 4.66 4.24
CA ALA A 96 14.48 4.15 5.47
C ALA A 96 13.07 4.74 5.69
N ASP A 97 12.88 5.99 5.31
CA ASP A 97 11.61 6.70 5.42
C ASP A 97 10.55 6.15 4.45
N SER A 98 10.93 5.85 3.19
CA SER A 98 10.06 5.17 2.23
C SER A 98 9.62 3.79 2.75
N TYR A 99 10.53 3.03 3.35
CA TYR A 99 10.24 1.74 3.94
C TYR A 99 9.24 1.84 5.11
N ILE A 100 9.42 2.80 6.00
CA ILE A 100 8.53 3.02 7.16
C ILE A 100 7.13 3.47 6.70
N ARG A 101 7.03 4.28 5.64
CA ARG A 101 5.76 4.79 5.12
C ARG A 101 5.03 3.86 4.16
N ALA A 102 5.63 2.75 3.77
CA ALA A 102 5.11 1.88 2.72
C ALA A 102 3.72 1.31 3.03
N VAL A 103 3.46 0.91 4.28
CA VAL A 103 2.13 0.40 4.69
C VAL A 103 1.05 1.46 4.47
N GLY A 104 1.28 2.69 4.95
CA GLY A 104 0.34 3.80 4.74
C GLY A 104 0.17 4.18 3.27
N ALA A 105 1.23 4.07 2.46
CA ALA A 105 1.17 4.32 1.02
C ALA A 105 0.31 3.26 0.30
N ILE A 106 0.44 1.97 0.64
CA ILE A 106 -0.41 0.91 0.09
C ILE A 106 -1.88 1.13 0.48
N GLU A 107 -2.13 1.46 1.74
CA GLU A 107 -3.48 1.76 2.22
C GLU A 107 -4.08 2.96 1.47
N ALA A 108 -3.30 4.02 1.24
CA ALA A 108 -3.76 5.18 0.48
C ALA A 108 -4.12 4.82 -0.97
N VAL A 109 -3.26 4.08 -1.66
CA VAL A 109 -3.51 3.61 -3.04
C VAL A 109 -4.77 2.75 -3.11
N ARG A 110 -4.96 1.82 -2.15
CA ARG A 110 -6.16 0.97 -2.05
C ARG A 110 -7.42 1.80 -1.82
N VAL A 111 -7.40 2.68 -0.82
CA VAL A 111 -8.55 3.52 -0.45
C VAL A 111 -8.95 4.46 -1.59
N ASP A 112 -7.99 5.02 -2.32
CA ASP A 112 -8.29 5.89 -3.47
C ASP A 112 -8.91 5.10 -4.62
N TYR A 113 -8.49 3.85 -4.83
CA TYR A 113 -9.13 2.98 -5.81
C TYR A 113 -10.56 2.58 -5.40
N GLU A 114 -10.77 2.20 -4.13
CA GLU A 114 -12.11 1.90 -3.57
C GLU A 114 -13.06 3.11 -3.70
N LYS A 115 -12.58 4.32 -3.41
CA LYS A 115 -13.36 5.56 -3.62
C LYS A 115 -13.75 5.76 -5.09
N GLY A 116 -12.84 5.42 -6.02
CA GLY A 116 -13.13 5.45 -7.46
C GLY A 116 -14.25 4.46 -7.83
N LEU A 117 -14.23 3.24 -7.29
CA LEU A 117 -15.30 2.25 -7.49
C LEU A 117 -16.65 2.75 -6.94
N VAL A 118 -16.66 3.31 -5.73
CA VAL A 118 -17.88 3.89 -5.14
C VAL A 118 -18.40 5.04 -5.99
N ALA A 119 -17.53 5.93 -6.47
CA ALA A 119 -17.92 7.04 -7.34
C ALA A 119 -18.49 6.57 -8.70
N ALA A 120 -18.02 5.40 -9.20
CA ALA A 120 -18.55 4.74 -10.40
C ALA A 120 -19.85 3.92 -10.12
N GLY A 121 -20.41 3.99 -8.90
CA GLY A 121 -21.62 3.24 -8.53
C GLY A 121 -21.39 1.73 -8.39
N ALA A 122 -20.16 1.30 -8.10
CA ALA A 122 -19.76 -0.10 -8.04
C ALA A 122 -19.09 -0.46 -6.69
N GLY A 123 -19.52 0.19 -5.61
CA GLY A 123 -19.00 -0.06 -4.26
C GLY A 123 -19.23 -1.49 -3.78
N GLU A 124 -20.26 -2.18 -4.29
CA GLU A 124 -20.54 -3.59 -4.02
C GLU A 124 -19.49 -4.56 -4.59
N LEU A 125 -18.67 -4.10 -5.52
CA LEU A 125 -17.53 -4.88 -6.05
C LEU A 125 -16.32 -4.89 -5.11
N VAL A 126 -16.32 -4.06 -4.06
CA VAL A 126 -15.32 -4.13 -2.99
C VAL A 126 -15.70 -5.23 -2.02
N ARG A 127 -14.99 -6.35 -2.05
CA ARG A 127 -15.26 -7.50 -1.18
C ARG A 127 -14.17 -7.63 -0.13
N ASN A 128 -14.59 -7.55 1.13
CA ASN A 128 -13.68 -7.66 2.28
C ASN A 128 -14.01 -8.93 3.06
N GLU A 129 -12.97 -9.70 3.38
CA GLU A 129 -13.05 -10.92 4.18
C GLU A 129 -11.82 -11.06 5.09
N ALA A 130 -11.88 -12.05 5.98
CA ALA A 130 -10.73 -12.45 6.79
C ALA A 130 -10.70 -13.96 6.97
N THR A 131 -9.50 -14.54 7.07
CA THR A 131 -9.38 -15.97 7.31
C THR A 131 -9.82 -16.36 8.73
N ASP A 132 -10.49 -17.51 8.81
CA ASP A 132 -10.92 -18.13 10.06
C ASP A 132 -9.74 -18.77 10.84
N ALA A 133 -10.02 -19.45 11.94
CA ALA A 133 -9.02 -20.14 12.76
C ALA A 133 -8.28 -21.26 12.01
N ARG A 134 -8.83 -21.77 10.91
CA ARG A 134 -8.22 -22.77 10.05
C ARG A 134 -7.42 -22.14 8.90
N GLY A 135 -7.36 -20.82 8.85
CA GLY A 135 -6.71 -20.08 7.78
C GLY A 135 -7.51 -20.05 6.47
N LEU A 136 -8.84 -20.27 6.53
CA LEU A 136 -9.71 -20.33 5.36
C LEU A 136 -10.58 -19.08 5.27
N ALA A 137 -10.75 -18.56 4.06
CA ALA A 137 -11.74 -17.53 3.76
C ALA A 137 -12.43 -17.88 2.43
N GLU A 138 -13.73 -17.60 2.33
CA GLU A 138 -14.51 -17.83 1.12
C GLU A 138 -15.30 -16.57 0.76
N VAL A 139 -15.16 -16.13 -0.48
CA VAL A 139 -15.91 -14.99 -1.03
C VAL A 139 -16.83 -15.53 -2.13
N THR A 140 -18.13 -15.53 -1.86
CA THR A 140 -19.16 -16.03 -2.77
C THR A 140 -19.80 -14.89 -3.56
N GLY A 141 -20.47 -15.22 -4.65
CA GLY A 141 -21.24 -14.25 -5.45
C GLY A 141 -20.35 -13.21 -6.15
N LEU A 142 -19.13 -13.60 -6.52
CA LEU A 142 -18.25 -12.74 -7.29
C LEU A 142 -18.66 -12.74 -8.76
N PRO A 143 -18.95 -11.58 -9.37
CA PRO A 143 -19.15 -11.49 -10.81
C PRO A 143 -17.95 -12.06 -11.58
N ALA A 144 -18.24 -12.78 -12.67
CA ALA A 144 -17.20 -13.30 -13.55
C ALA A 144 -16.34 -12.16 -14.10
N GLY A 145 -15.01 -12.34 -14.06
CA GLY A 145 -14.05 -11.32 -14.47
C GLY A 145 -12.69 -11.49 -13.81
N ASP A 146 -11.79 -10.55 -14.08
CA ASP A 146 -10.45 -10.52 -13.49
C ASP A 146 -10.48 -9.69 -12.20
N TRP A 147 -9.95 -10.24 -11.13
CA TRP A 147 -9.90 -9.63 -9.82
C TRP A 147 -8.48 -9.49 -9.31
N LEU A 148 -8.20 -8.45 -8.54
CA LEU A 148 -7.00 -8.33 -7.76
C LEU A 148 -7.30 -8.65 -6.29
N LEU A 149 -6.73 -9.73 -5.79
CA LEU A 149 -6.70 -10.05 -4.37
C LEU A 149 -5.50 -9.34 -3.74
N LEU A 150 -5.75 -8.50 -2.75
CA LEU A 150 -4.76 -7.97 -1.84
C LEU A 150 -5.07 -8.49 -0.44
N ALA A 151 -4.11 -9.20 0.17
CA ALA A 151 -4.26 -9.73 1.51
C ALA A 151 -3.13 -9.23 2.39
N TRP A 152 -3.40 -9.07 3.69
CA TRP A 152 -2.37 -8.66 4.65
C TRP A 152 -2.60 -9.25 6.02
N ARG A 153 -1.50 -9.42 6.74
CA ARG A 153 -1.49 -9.81 8.14
C ARG A 153 -0.52 -8.94 8.92
N GLU A 154 -0.98 -8.45 10.04
CA GLU A 154 -0.14 -7.73 10.99
C GLU A 154 0.51 -8.73 11.95
N GLY A 155 1.83 -8.65 12.06
CA GLY A 155 2.61 -9.44 13.04
C GLY A 155 2.56 -8.84 14.43
N GLY A 156 3.19 -9.50 15.37
CA GLY A 156 3.31 -8.98 16.74
C GLY A 156 4.10 -7.66 16.81
N HIS A 157 3.81 -6.89 17.85
CA HIS A 157 4.51 -5.64 18.14
C HIS A 157 5.99 -5.90 18.43
N GLN A 158 6.83 -5.06 17.85
CA GLN A 158 8.26 -5.05 18.08
C GLN A 158 8.69 -3.65 18.52
N SER A 159 9.68 -3.57 19.38
CA SER A 159 10.29 -2.31 19.79
C SER A 159 11.76 -2.31 19.40
N LYS A 160 12.25 -1.17 18.94
CA LYS A 160 13.66 -0.98 18.59
C LYS A 160 14.15 0.33 19.20
N ASP A 161 15.23 0.25 19.95
CA ASP A 161 15.90 1.42 20.47
C ASP A 161 16.56 2.20 19.33
N LEU A 162 16.26 3.48 19.26
CA LEU A 162 16.87 4.39 18.31
C LEU A 162 18.20 4.88 18.90
N LYS A 163 19.29 4.67 18.16
CA LYS A 163 20.59 5.27 18.50
C LYS A 163 20.55 6.75 18.14
N VAL A 164 20.29 7.60 19.13
CA VAL A 164 20.37 9.06 18.97
C VAL A 164 21.84 9.47 18.98
N ARG A 165 22.29 10.28 17.99
CA ARG A 165 23.65 10.82 18.01
C ARG A 165 23.82 11.79 19.16
N ASP A 166 24.92 11.69 19.89
CA ASP A 166 25.25 12.51 21.07
C ASP A 166 24.99 14.04 20.93
N PRO A 167 25.29 14.69 19.79
CA PRO A 167 25.00 16.11 19.62
C PRO A 167 23.50 16.43 19.68
N ASP A 168 22.66 15.52 19.18
CA ASP A 168 21.22 15.68 19.11
C ASP A 168 20.57 15.37 20.47
N ALA A 169 21.08 14.38 21.20
CA ALA A 169 20.63 14.03 22.54
C ALA A 169 20.85 15.18 23.55
N LYS A 170 21.90 15.97 23.37
CA LYS A 170 22.16 17.17 24.21
C LYS A 170 21.25 18.36 23.87
N ARG A 171 20.71 18.39 22.66
CA ARG A 171 19.92 19.49 22.13
C ARG A 171 18.42 19.30 22.32
N TYR A 172 17.97 18.05 22.38
CA TYR A 172 16.56 17.69 22.42
C TYR A 172 16.33 16.63 23.49
N SER A 173 15.63 17.01 24.57
CA SER A 173 15.32 16.09 25.68
C SER A 173 14.19 15.12 25.39
N ASP A 174 13.39 15.37 24.33
CA ASP A 174 12.16 14.65 24.06
C ASP A 174 12.25 13.77 22.80
N ILE A 175 13.45 13.40 22.37
CA ILE A 175 13.62 12.46 21.26
C ILE A 175 13.18 11.08 21.76
N PRO A 176 12.19 10.43 21.10
CA PRO A 176 11.84 9.06 21.43
C PRO A 176 13.07 8.16 21.26
N THR A 177 13.47 7.47 22.30
CA THR A 177 14.60 6.53 22.26
C THR A 177 14.17 5.16 21.73
N THR A 178 12.88 4.89 21.71
CA THR A 178 12.31 3.61 21.28
C THR A 178 11.21 3.85 20.26
N MET A 179 11.27 3.11 19.16
CA MET A 179 10.22 3.07 18.14
C MET A 179 9.49 1.73 18.24
N THR A 180 8.17 1.79 18.44
CA THR A 180 7.31 0.60 18.40
C THR A 180 6.70 0.48 17.01
N TYR A 181 6.75 -0.72 16.45
CA TYR A 181 6.20 -1.04 15.14
C TYR A 181 5.70 -2.48 15.11
N SER A 182 4.75 -2.76 14.23
CA SER A 182 4.38 -4.10 13.83
C SER A 182 4.85 -4.36 12.39
N MET A 183 5.15 -5.60 12.06
CA MET A 183 5.48 -5.97 10.67
C MET A 183 4.21 -6.40 9.96
N VAL A 184 3.90 -5.75 8.84
CA VAL A 184 2.75 -6.12 7.99
C VAL A 184 3.28 -6.90 6.79
N THR A 185 2.77 -8.12 6.64
CA THR A 185 3.06 -8.97 5.48
C THR A 185 1.91 -8.87 4.50
N TYR A 186 2.22 -8.64 3.22
CA TYR A 186 1.25 -8.52 2.14
C TYR A 186 1.40 -9.64 1.13
N TRP A 187 0.26 -10.13 0.65
CA TRP A 187 0.12 -10.99 -0.51
C TRP A 187 -0.68 -10.27 -1.58
N ARG A 188 -0.36 -10.51 -2.83
CA ARG A 188 -1.08 -9.98 -3.98
C ARG A 188 -1.20 -11.06 -5.04
N SER A 189 -2.40 -11.26 -5.57
CA SER A 189 -2.66 -12.23 -6.63
C SER A 189 -3.71 -11.70 -7.59
N ARG A 190 -3.47 -11.83 -8.88
CA ARG A 190 -4.50 -11.67 -9.90
C ARG A 190 -5.21 -13.00 -10.08
N VAL A 191 -6.54 -12.98 -10.05
CA VAL A 191 -7.39 -14.17 -10.20
C VAL A 191 -8.47 -13.90 -11.24
N THR A 192 -8.78 -14.91 -12.04
CA THR A 192 -9.89 -14.87 -13.00
C THR A 192 -11.03 -15.73 -12.44
N VAL A 193 -12.15 -15.10 -12.13
CA VAL A 193 -13.37 -15.76 -11.66
C VAL A 193 -14.24 -16.09 -12.87
N ARG A 194 -14.68 -17.34 -13.00
CA ARG A 194 -15.61 -17.80 -14.03
C ARG A 194 -16.92 -18.22 -13.40
N THR A 195 -17.99 -18.18 -14.21
CA THR A 195 -19.33 -18.56 -13.79
C THR A 195 -19.38 -20.00 -13.27
N GLY A 196 -19.89 -20.17 -12.05
CA GLY A 196 -20.06 -21.47 -11.39
C GLY A 196 -18.77 -22.13 -10.92
N GLU A 197 -17.60 -21.49 -11.10
CA GLU A 197 -16.31 -22.03 -10.67
C GLU A 197 -15.89 -21.50 -9.30
N THR A 198 -15.14 -22.32 -8.56
CA THR A 198 -14.39 -21.92 -7.37
C THR A 198 -12.92 -21.78 -7.75
N VAL A 199 -12.38 -20.57 -7.55
CA VAL A 199 -10.94 -20.29 -7.73
C VAL A 199 -10.24 -20.39 -6.38
N GLU A 200 -9.21 -21.22 -6.30
CA GLU A 200 -8.41 -21.39 -5.09
C GLU A 200 -7.17 -20.49 -5.10
N VAL A 201 -6.90 -19.85 -3.98
CA VAL A 201 -5.70 -19.00 -3.78
C VAL A 201 -5.00 -19.41 -2.49
N SER A 202 -3.71 -19.69 -2.59
CA SER A 202 -2.85 -19.94 -1.43
C SER A 202 -2.07 -18.70 -1.03
N LEU A 203 -2.08 -18.38 0.25
CA LEU A 203 -1.34 -17.29 0.88
C LEU A 203 -0.34 -17.90 1.86
N SER A 204 0.90 -18.03 1.44
CA SER A 204 1.95 -18.65 2.27
C SER A 204 3.17 -17.73 2.40
N ASP A 205 4.08 -18.09 3.28
CA ASP A 205 5.37 -17.39 3.43
C ASP A 205 6.25 -17.47 2.17
N ARG A 206 5.98 -18.41 1.25
CA ARG A 206 6.71 -18.52 -0.03
C ARG A 206 6.25 -17.55 -1.11
N ASN A 207 5.01 -17.09 -1.06
CA ASN A 207 4.46 -16.19 -2.07
C ASN A 207 4.14 -14.79 -1.52
N VAL A 208 4.80 -14.39 -0.44
CA VAL A 208 4.73 -13.04 0.10
C VAL A 208 5.12 -12.03 -0.96
N TRP A 209 4.23 -11.06 -1.23
CA TRP A 209 4.51 -9.99 -2.17
C TRP A 209 5.45 -8.95 -1.59
N MET A 210 5.22 -8.52 -0.33
CA MET A 210 6.11 -7.63 0.40
C MET A 210 5.86 -7.67 1.91
N THR A 211 6.83 -7.15 2.67
CA THR A 211 6.72 -6.94 4.12
C THR A 211 7.27 -5.56 4.46
N ALA A 212 6.55 -4.81 5.28
CA ALA A 212 6.97 -3.48 5.72
C ALA A 212 6.49 -3.19 7.16
N PRO A 213 7.16 -2.31 7.91
CA PRO A 213 6.73 -1.93 9.24
C PRO A 213 5.54 -0.98 9.19
N ARG A 214 4.60 -1.17 10.11
CA ARG A 214 3.60 -0.17 10.49
C ARG A 214 4.06 0.48 11.78
N GLN A 215 4.38 1.76 11.73
CA GLN A 215 4.76 2.51 12.92
C GLN A 215 3.52 2.79 13.79
N GLU A 216 3.61 2.50 15.07
CA GLU A 216 2.58 2.84 16.05
C GLU A 216 2.83 4.23 16.61
N GLY A 217 1.77 5.01 16.74
CA GLY A 217 1.82 6.33 17.39
C GLY A 217 2.13 7.53 16.50
N GLY A 218 2.17 7.38 15.18
CA GLY A 218 2.46 8.47 14.24
C GLY A 218 3.95 8.88 14.22
N PRO A 219 4.36 9.73 13.28
CA PRO A 219 5.73 10.21 13.26
C PRO A 219 6.05 10.93 14.58
N PRO A 220 7.26 10.75 15.14
CA PRO A 220 7.67 11.45 16.35
C PRO A 220 7.41 12.95 16.18
N LYS A 221 6.67 13.54 17.12
CA LYS A 221 6.49 15.01 17.09
C LYS A 221 7.87 15.64 17.07
N PRO A 222 8.11 16.64 16.17
CA PRO A 222 9.37 17.34 16.16
C PRO A 222 9.66 17.86 17.57
N PRO A 223 10.90 17.71 18.07
CA PRO A 223 11.27 18.13 19.42
C PRO A 223 10.91 19.60 19.63
N ARG A 224 10.24 19.90 20.73
CA ARG A 224 9.96 21.30 21.08
C ARG A 224 11.28 22.03 21.29
N PRO A 225 11.48 23.22 20.67
CA PRO A 225 12.63 24.04 20.92
C PRO A 225 12.75 24.31 22.44
N GLN A 226 13.87 23.98 23.03
CA GLN A 226 14.11 24.32 24.42
C GLN A 226 14.21 25.85 24.55
N PRO A 227 13.55 26.46 25.56
CA PRO A 227 13.72 27.87 25.80
C PRO A 227 15.19 28.17 26.09
N PRO A 228 15.72 29.29 25.58
CA PRO A 228 17.12 29.63 25.76
C PRO A 228 17.46 29.66 27.26
N LYS A 229 18.47 28.89 27.66
CA LYS A 229 18.96 28.90 29.04
C LYS A 229 19.36 30.34 29.40
N LYS A 230 18.65 30.94 30.33
CA LYS A 230 19.04 32.26 30.89
C LYS A 230 20.47 32.10 31.43
N ARG A 231 21.44 32.77 30.78
CA ARG A 231 22.79 32.91 31.34
C ARG A 231 22.64 33.73 32.65
N ARG A 232 23.05 33.14 33.77
CA ARG A 232 23.27 33.86 35.03
C ARG A 232 24.62 34.52 34.94
#